data_fc953ff7b50387262c824e3b9f39acc9
#
_entry.id   fc953ff7b50387262c824e3b9f39acc9
#
_cell.length_a   1.000
_cell.length_b   1.000
_cell.length_c   1.000
_cell.angle_alpha   90.00
_cell.angle_beta   90.00
_cell.angle_gamma   90.00
#
_symmetry.space_group_name_H-M   'P 1'
#
loop_
_entity.id
_entity.type
_entity.pdbx_description
1 polymer ?
#
loop_
_entity_poly.entity_id
_entity_poly.type
_entity_poly.pdbx_seq_one_letter_code
_entity_poly.pdbx_strand_id
1 'polypeptide(L)'
;MERVRVVWQLKALLPVVFVLLVGLVLFTAATVTIQAPERHMVLMLAVDGALIICGVSIGAVAYLIQGPMLELQKKVALISEGNLNVTVSFSGRNDEIGDLGRNFNHMTKQLRESREEIETMHRTQMSRAEHLATLGELATGLAHEIRNPLAGIAGVIEIIGRDLPASSPARDMVKDVRLEINQINRILTDLLETARPHPPMMMRSNLNTTVEHAVMLARQQVLSQPIQIELHKALDLPDVEHDSDQIHQVLLNLLLNAVQAMDGSGTVRVEVGSKDDLARITVSDTGRGIPESQLAQIFRPFYTTRGKGTGLGLSLARRIVEEHHGAIDVTSTVGKGTTFEVLIPFNSPVPEA
;
A
#
# COMPACT_ATOMS: atom_id res chain seq x y z
N MET A 1 11.75 8.34 42.28
CA MET A 1 12.51 9.53 42.71
C MET A 1 12.37 10.58 41.62
N GLU A 2 11.40 11.44 41.73
CA GLU A 2 11.27 12.63 40.86
C GLU A 2 12.42 13.58 41.20
N ARG A 3 13.41 13.66 40.33
CA ARG A 3 14.40 14.73 40.40
C ARG A 3 13.69 16.01 40.03
N VAL A 4 13.56 16.94 40.98
CA VAL A 4 13.11 18.31 40.75
C VAL A 4 13.97 18.92 39.64
N ARG A 5 13.42 19.02 38.45
CA ARG A 5 14.07 19.72 37.31
C ARG A 5 14.02 21.20 37.64
N VAL A 6 15.12 21.74 38.07
CA VAL A 6 15.27 23.20 38.25
C VAL A 6 15.21 23.80 36.84
N VAL A 7 14.16 24.54 36.57
CA VAL A 7 13.91 25.19 35.26
C VAL A 7 15.16 25.97 34.86
N TRP A 8 15.66 25.74 33.63
CA TRP A 8 16.90 26.37 33.12
C TRP A 8 16.91 27.89 33.25
N GLN A 9 15.74 28.56 33.13
CA GLN A 9 15.54 29.96 33.37
C GLN A 9 15.99 30.40 34.77
N LEU A 10 15.74 29.55 35.77
CA LEU A 10 16.19 29.80 37.15
C LEU A 10 17.74 29.69 37.26
N LYS A 11 18.33 28.70 36.56
CA LYS A 11 19.79 28.51 36.55
C LYS A 11 20.53 29.67 35.84
N ALA A 12 19.91 30.24 34.78
CA ALA A 12 20.49 31.39 34.05
C ALA A 12 20.25 32.71 34.77
N LEU A 13 19.11 32.89 35.46
CA LEU A 13 18.79 34.10 36.22
C LEU A 13 19.49 34.17 37.59
N LEU A 14 19.74 33.03 38.22
CA LEU A 14 20.30 32.95 39.57
C LEU A 14 21.65 33.74 39.70
N PRO A 15 22.63 33.60 38.79
CA PRO A 15 23.84 34.38 38.85
C PRO A 15 23.61 35.88 38.70
N VAL A 16 22.71 36.28 37.81
CA VAL A 16 22.38 37.69 37.56
C VAL A 16 21.71 38.33 38.78
N VAL A 17 20.73 37.60 39.37
CA VAL A 17 20.05 38.05 40.60
C VAL A 17 21.02 38.10 41.76
N PHE A 18 21.93 37.12 41.89
CA PHE A 18 22.96 37.12 42.92
C PHE A 18 23.92 38.31 42.80
N VAL A 19 24.34 38.61 41.58
CA VAL A 19 25.20 39.83 41.31
C VAL A 19 24.50 41.09 41.70
N LEU A 20 23.24 41.27 41.32
CA LEU A 20 22.45 42.46 41.66
C LEU A 20 22.24 42.60 43.17
N LEU A 21 21.99 41.49 43.89
CA LEU A 21 21.79 41.44 45.33
C LEU A 21 23.12 41.78 46.07
N VAL A 22 24.22 41.15 45.66
CA VAL A 22 25.56 41.45 46.25
C VAL A 22 25.97 42.89 45.96
N GLY A 23 25.76 43.35 44.73
CA GLY A 23 26.03 44.76 44.35
C GLY A 23 25.22 45.75 45.18
N LEU A 24 23.93 45.48 45.40
CA LEU A 24 23.03 46.30 46.23
C LEU A 24 23.45 46.32 47.70
N VAL A 25 23.83 45.15 48.25
CA VAL A 25 24.32 45.04 49.63
C VAL A 25 25.65 45.80 49.81
N LEU A 26 26.59 45.65 48.89
CA LEU A 26 27.85 46.36 48.93
C LEU A 26 27.67 47.87 48.77
N PHE A 27 26.76 48.29 47.87
CA PHE A 27 26.44 49.71 47.69
C PHE A 27 25.83 50.33 48.96
N THR A 28 24.86 49.63 49.59
CA THR A 28 24.23 50.11 50.83
C THR A 28 25.22 50.12 52.00
N ALA A 29 26.05 49.10 52.15
CA ALA A 29 27.08 49.03 53.17
C ALA A 29 28.10 50.16 52.99
N ALA A 30 28.58 50.43 51.75
CA ALA A 30 29.52 51.48 51.46
C ALA A 30 28.96 52.89 51.71
N THR A 31 27.67 53.12 51.49
CA THR A 31 27.00 54.38 51.71
C THR A 31 26.77 54.72 53.19
N VAL A 32 26.58 53.69 54.05
CA VAL A 32 26.22 53.89 55.45
C VAL A 32 27.44 53.85 56.41
N THR A 33 28.48 53.05 56.12
CA THR A 33 29.50 52.67 57.08
C THR A 33 30.89 53.30 56.81
N ILE A 34 31.18 53.82 55.61
CA ILE A 34 32.52 54.21 55.23
C ILE A 34 32.69 55.76 55.16
N GLN A 35 33.79 56.29 55.78
CA GLN A 35 34.13 57.74 55.72
C GLN A 35 34.66 58.15 54.34
N ALA A 36 34.53 59.43 53.99
CA ALA A 36 34.68 59.93 52.63
C ALA A 36 35.93 59.48 51.81
N PRO A 37 37.17 59.37 52.35
CA PRO A 37 38.33 58.99 51.54
C PRO A 37 38.36 57.49 51.12
N GLU A 38 37.84 56.60 51.94
CA GLU A 38 37.85 55.16 51.67
C GLU A 38 36.63 54.67 50.83
N ARG A 39 35.60 55.52 50.80
CA ARG A 39 34.34 55.19 50.06
C ARG A 39 34.57 54.99 48.57
N HIS A 40 35.45 55.78 47.94
CA HIS A 40 35.73 55.62 46.51
C HIS A 40 36.44 54.30 46.16
N MET A 41 37.33 53.80 47.02
CA MET A 41 38.06 52.58 46.80
C MET A 41 37.09 51.37 46.89
N VAL A 42 36.18 51.34 47.87
CA VAL A 42 35.18 50.27 48.03
C VAL A 42 34.18 50.31 46.88
N LEU A 43 33.75 51.48 46.42
CA LEU A 43 32.88 51.60 45.26
C LEU A 43 33.54 51.10 43.99
N MET A 44 34.82 51.42 43.73
CA MET A 44 35.56 50.91 42.60
C MET A 44 35.70 49.41 42.64
N LEU A 45 36.08 48.79 43.76
CA LEU A 45 36.12 47.31 43.93
C LEU A 45 34.77 46.62 43.72
N ALA A 46 33.67 47.26 44.16
CA ALA A 46 32.32 46.72 43.94
C ALA A 46 31.91 46.77 42.47
N VAL A 47 32.25 47.82 41.73
CA VAL A 47 31.99 47.92 40.28
C VAL A 47 32.84 46.91 39.51
N ASP A 48 34.14 46.76 39.81
CA ASP A 48 35.00 45.78 39.16
C ASP A 48 34.53 44.35 39.43
N GLY A 49 34.16 44.04 40.67
CA GLY A 49 33.57 42.77 41.02
C GLY A 49 32.26 42.45 40.27
N ALA A 50 31.39 43.45 40.14
CA ALA A 50 30.14 43.33 39.38
C ALA A 50 30.39 43.09 37.88
N LEU A 51 31.39 43.81 37.29
CA LEU A 51 31.75 43.59 35.88
C LEU A 51 32.32 42.18 35.63
N ILE A 52 33.18 41.70 36.52
CA ILE A 52 33.73 40.34 36.41
C ILE A 52 32.62 39.30 36.49
N ILE A 53 31.69 39.39 37.45
CA ILE A 53 30.61 38.45 37.61
C ILE A 53 29.64 38.55 36.41
N CYS A 54 29.37 39.75 35.91
CA CYS A 54 28.56 39.95 34.70
C CYS A 54 29.21 39.26 33.48
N GLY A 55 30.53 39.46 33.31
CA GLY A 55 31.28 38.79 32.22
C GLY A 55 31.25 37.27 32.30
N VAL A 56 31.44 36.71 33.52
CA VAL A 56 31.35 35.27 33.75
C VAL A 56 29.92 34.74 33.48
N SER A 57 28.89 35.49 33.90
CA SER A 57 27.50 35.12 33.68
C SER A 57 27.14 35.13 32.21
N ILE A 58 27.55 36.13 31.45
CA ILE A 58 27.35 36.20 29.98
C ILE A 58 28.07 35.05 29.30
N GLY A 59 29.33 34.76 29.67
CA GLY A 59 30.09 33.63 29.15
C GLY A 59 29.42 32.27 29.44
N ALA A 60 28.88 32.11 30.66
CA ALA A 60 28.16 30.91 31.04
C ALA A 60 26.86 30.72 30.22
N VAL A 61 26.08 31.80 30.02
CA VAL A 61 24.87 31.74 29.18
C VAL A 61 25.23 31.42 27.73
N ALA A 62 26.26 32.03 27.18
CA ALA A 62 26.74 31.78 25.83
C ALA A 62 27.15 30.30 25.67
N TYR A 63 27.90 29.75 26.59
CA TYR A 63 28.36 28.36 26.56
C TYR A 63 27.21 27.33 26.79
N LEU A 64 26.35 27.58 27.76
CA LEU A 64 25.32 26.63 28.17
C LEU A 64 24.09 26.64 27.26
N ILE A 65 23.77 27.72 26.61
CA ILE A 65 22.54 27.89 25.81
C ILE A 65 22.85 28.21 24.35
N GLN A 66 23.64 29.24 24.09
CA GLN A 66 23.86 29.73 22.72
C GLN A 66 24.63 28.73 21.87
N GLY A 67 25.63 28.04 22.42
CA GLY A 67 26.39 26.99 21.74
C GLY A 67 25.50 25.85 21.25
N PRO A 68 24.75 25.15 22.13
CA PRO A 68 23.80 24.10 21.72
C PRO A 68 22.74 24.56 20.70
N MET A 69 22.21 25.78 20.84
CA MET A 69 21.23 26.32 19.88
C MET A 69 21.81 26.53 18.49
N LEU A 70 23.04 27.06 18.40
CA LEU A 70 23.74 27.21 17.11
C LEU A 70 24.08 25.84 16.48
N GLU A 71 24.48 24.87 17.29
CA GLU A 71 24.69 23.50 16.81
C GLU A 71 23.39 22.92 16.25
N LEU A 72 22.28 23.03 16.99
CA LEU A 72 20.97 22.57 16.56
C LEU A 72 20.54 23.22 15.23
N GLN A 73 20.67 24.55 15.14
CA GLN A 73 20.32 25.29 13.92
C GLN A 73 21.10 24.78 12.69
N LYS A 74 22.41 24.58 12.84
CA LYS A 74 23.25 24.01 11.76
C LYS A 74 22.82 22.60 11.37
N LYS A 75 22.50 21.75 12.36
CA LYS A 75 22.06 20.39 12.09
C LYS A 75 20.69 20.31 11.44
N VAL A 76 19.75 21.22 11.82
CA VAL A 76 18.45 21.36 11.14
C VAL A 76 18.64 21.80 9.68
N ALA A 77 19.55 22.73 9.40
CA ALA A 77 19.87 23.12 8.03
C ALA A 77 20.37 21.93 7.17
N LEU A 78 21.25 21.09 7.73
CA LEU A 78 21.74 19.88 7.05
C LEU A 78 20.61 18.88 6.77
N ILE A 79 19.63 18.75 7.68
CA ILE A 79 18.44 17.90 7.44
C ILE A 79 17.62 18.45 6.27
N SER A 80 17.41 19.76 6.18
CA SER A 80 16.68 20.37 5.07
C SER A 80 17.37 20.18 3.71
N GLU A 81 18.69 19.97 3.71
CA GLU A 81 19.49 19.61 2.53
C GLU A 81 19.48 18.09 2.24
N GLY A 82 18.72 17.32 3.03
CA GLY A 82 18.57 15.87 2.85
C GLY A 82 19.57 15.00 3.59
N ASN A 83 20.49 15.59 4.38
CA ASN A 83 21.44 14.81 5.19
C ASN A 83 20.80 14.41 6.53
N LEU A 84 20.29 13.19 6.63
CA LEU A 84 19.70 12.65 7.85
C LEU A 84 20.72 12.00 8.80
N ASN A 85 22.02 11.92 8.42
CA ASN A 85 23.08 11.35 9.24
C ASN A 85 23.68 12.38 10.18
N VAL A 86 22.83 13.11 10.90
CA VAL A 86 23.24 14.15 11.83
C VAL A 86 22.76 13.86 13.24
N THR A 87 23.62 14.13 14.21
CA THR A 87 23.30 14.06 15.64
C THR A 87 23.84 15.32 16.33
N VAL A 88 23.20 15.71 17.43
CA VAL A 88 23.69 16.78 18.29
C VAL A 88 24.49 16.24 19.45
N SER A 89 25.55 16.94 19.85
CA SER A 89 26.50 16.51 20.86
C SER A 89 25.97 16.64 22.29
N PHE A 90 25.06 17.58 22.53
CA PHE A 90 24.55 17.93 23.86
C PHE A 90 23.44 17.02 24.38
N SER A 91 23.08 15.95 23.67
CA SER A 91 22.04 14.98 24.07
C SER A 91 22.37 14.23 25.39
N GLY A 92 23.64 14.18 25.79
CA GLY A 92 24.07 13.55 27.06
C GLY A 92 23.83 14.41 28.30
N ARG A 93 23.35 15.66 28.19
CA ARG A 93 23.08 16.56 29.34
C ARG A 93 21.81 16.11 30.09
N ASN A 94 21.81 16.37 31.41
CA ASN A 94 20.69 16.06 32.32
C ASN A 94 19.77 17.28 32.58
N ASP A 95 19.59 18.14 31.56
CA ASP A 95 18.73 19.32 31.61
C ASP A 95 17.79 19.35 30.40
N GLU A 96 16.98 20.40 30.29
CA GLU A 96 16.01 20.59 29.20
C GLU A 96 16.68 20.70 27.83
N ILE A 97 17.91 21.19 27.76
CA ILE A 97 18.71 21.25 26.54
C ILE A 97 19.11 19.83 26.12
N GLY A 98 19.51 18.98 27.09
CA GLY A 98 19.77 17.57 26.83
C GLY A 98 18.53 16.81 26.37
N ASP A 99 17.34 17.08 26.97
CA ASP A 99 16.07 16.51 26.51
C ASP A 99 15.78 16.90 25.05
N LEU A 100 15.98 18.17 24.69
CA LEU A 100 15.85 18.64 23.32
C LEU A 100 16.80 17.90 22.36
N GLY A 101 18.06 17.71 22.78
CA GLY A 101 19.03 16.96 22.01
C GLY A 101 18.65 15.49 21.80
N ARG A 102 18.14 14.83 22.84
CA ARG A 102 17.62 13.43 22.74
C ARG A 102 16.43 13.34 21.79
N ASN A 103 15.47 14.25 21.92
CA ASN A 103 14.29 14.28 21.05
C ASN A 103 14.68 14.56 19.59
N PHE A 104 15.63 15.47 19.36
CA PHE A 104 16.16 15.73 18.01
C PHE A 104 16.83 14.49 17.41
N ASN A 105 17.72 13.82 18.15
CA ASN A 105 18.39 12.61 17.68
C ASN A 105 17.41 11.45 17.44
N HIS A 106 16.35 11.36 18.25
CA HIS A 106 15.29 10.37 18.05
C HIS A 106 14.49 10.66 16.77
N MET A 107 14.10 11.90 16.57
CA MET A 107 13.38 12.34 15.34
C MET A 107 14.21 12.07 14.08
N THR A 108 15.50 12.42 14.08
CA THR A 108 16.37 12.18 12.92
C THR A 108 16.55 10.71 12.62
N LYS A 109 16.62 9.87 13.66
CA LYS A 109 16.64 8.41 13.52
C LYS A 109 15.36 7.88 12.87
N GLN A 110 14.19 8.30 13.35
CA GLN A 110 12.90 7.90 12.78
C GLN A 110 12.74 8.34 11.32
N LEU A 111 13.14 9.57 10.99
CA LEU A 111 13.11 10.06 9.61
C LEU A 111 14.00 9.22 8.68
N ARG A 112 15.18 8.82 9.14
CA ARG A 112 16.09 7.96 8.37
C ARG A 112 15.49 6.57 8.16
N GLU A 113 14.98 5.93 9.21
CA GLU A 113 14.35 4.61 9.14
C GLU A 113 13.15 4.61 8.19
N SER A 114 12.29 5.63 8.29
CA SER A 114 11.13 5.79 7.39
C SER A 114 11.56 6.00 5.92
N ARG A 115 12.62 6.78 5.68
CA ARG A 115 13.16 6.97 4.32
C ARG A 115 13.73 5.69 3.74
N GLU A 116 14.51 4.93 4.51
CA GLU A 116 15.07 3.64 4.10
C GLU A 116 13.96 2.63 3.77
N GLU A 117 12.88 2.63 4.56
CA GLU A 117 11.70 1.78 4.30
C GLU A 117 10.99 2.17 3.00
N ILE A 118 10.77 3.46 2.76
CA ILE A 118 10.18 3.97 1.50
C ILE A 118 11.08 3.63 0.31
N GLU A 119 12.38 3.82 0.41
CA GLU A 119 13.33 3.51 -0.67
C GLU A 119 13.37 2.01 -0.98
N THR A 120 13.30 1.14 0.04
CA THR A 120 13.26 -0.32 -0.16
C THR A 120 11.93 -0.77 -0.80
N MET A 121 10.80 -0.21 -0.37
CA MET A 121 9.52 -0.45 -1.01
C MET A 121 9.50 0.01 -2.47
N HIS A 122 10.04 1.20 -2.73
CA HIS A 122 10.08 1.75 -4.09
C HIS A 122 10.95 0.92 -5.04
N ARG A 123 12.15 0.48 -4.58
CA ARG A 123 13.01 -0.44 -5.33
C ARG A 123 12.32 -1.77 -5.63
N THR A 124 11.61 -2.32 -4.65
CA THR A 124 10.89 -3.58 -4.83
C THR A 124 9.75 -3.45 -5.85
N GLN A 125 9.00 -2.34 -5.79
CA GLN A 125 7.95 -2.05 -6.77
C GLN A 125 8.51 -1.83 -8.18
N MET A 126 9.62 -1.07 -8.30
CA MET A 126 10.26 -0.78 -9.58
C MET A 126 10.83 -2.05 -10.22
N SER A 127 11.48 -2.92 -9.43
CA SER A 127 11.95 -4.22 -9.91
C SER A 127 10.81 -5.13 -10.38
N ARG A 128 9.67 -5.12 -9.68
CA ARG A 128 8.47 -5.85 -10.14
C ARG A 128 7.90 -5.29 -11.43
N ALA A 129 7.84 -3.96 -11.56
CA ALA A 129 7.35 -3.30 -12.77
C ALA A 129 8.26 -3.59 -13.98
N GLU A 130 9.59 -3.52 -13.81
CA GLU A 130 10.55 -3.88 -14.85
C GLU A 130 10.44 -5.35 -15.27
N HIS A 131 10.27 -6.25 -14.29
CA HIS A 131 10.09 -7.68 -14.56
C HIS A 131 8.80 -7.96 -15.35
N LEU A 132 7.70 -7.28 -14.99
CA LEU A 132 6.43 -7.38 -15.70
C LEU A 132 6.51 -6.75 -17.10
N ALA A 133 7.19 -5.63 -17.27
CA ALA A 133 7.39 -4.99 -18.57
C ALA A 133 8.20 -5.90 -19.52
N THR A 134 9.32 -6.45 -19.04
CA THR A 134 10.13 -7.40 -19.81
C THR A 134 9.35 -8.67 -20.15
N LEU A 135 8.59 -9.20 -19.19
CA LEU A 135 7.69 -10.34 -19.40
C LEU A 135 6.61 -9.99 -20.44
N GLY A 136 6.09 -8.75 -20.42
CA GLY A 136 5.10 -8.26 -21.37
C GLY A 136 5.59 -8.19 -22.81
N GLU A 137 6.80 -7.66 -23.02
CA GLU A 137 7.41 -7.61 -24.33
C GLU A 137 7.68 -9.01 -24.89
N LEU A 138 8.28 -9.89 -24.08
CA LEU A 138 8.55 -11.28 -24.48
C LEU A 138 7.25 -12.07 -24.67
N ALA A 139 6.26 -11.91 -23.80
CA ALA A 139 4.99 -12.61 -23.89
C ALA A 139 4.22 -12.22 -25.15
N THR A 140 4.28 -10.95 -25.59
CA THR A 140 3.60 -10.52 -26.82
C THR A 140 4.17 -11.20 -28.07
N GLY A 141 5.49 -11.22 -28.19
CA GLY A 141 6.17 -11.94 -29.29
C GLY A 141 5.89 -13.44 -29.27
N LEU A 142 6.12 -14.07 -28.11
CA LEU A 142 5.91 -15.50 -27.92
C LEU A 142 4.45 -15.92 -28.14
N ALA A 143 3.47 -15.13 -27.65
CA ALA A 143 2.07 -15.46 -27.82
C ALA A 143 1.63 -15.44 -29.28
N HIS A 144 2.11 -14.49 -30.08
CA HIS A 144 1.87 -14.51 -31.53
C HIS A 144 2.54 -15.71 -32.21
N GLU A 145 3.78 -16.03 -31.85
CA GLU A 145 4.50 -17.18 -32.41
C GLU A 145 3.91 -18.53 -31.97
N ILE A 146 3.32 -18.63 -30.78
CA ILE A 146 2.64 -19.86 -30.32
C ILE A 146 1.21 -19.94 -30.88
N ARG A 147 0.49 -18.82 -30.98
CA ARG A 147 -0.88 -18.82 -31.53
C ARG A 147 -0.93 -19.29 -32.98
N ASN A 148 0.09 -18.96 -33.79
CA ASN A 148 0.16 -19.33 -35.18
C ASN A 148 0.19 -20.86 -35.40
N PRO A 149 1.11 -21.65 -34.81
CA PRO A 149 1.08 -23.12 -34.91
C PRO A 149 -0.15 -23.74 -34.30
N LEU A 150 -0.67 -23.16 -33.19
CA LEU A 150 -1.91 -23.67 -32.58
C LEU A 150 -3.12 -23.50 -33.51
N ALA A 151 -3.21 -22.38 -34.24
CA ALA A 151 -4.26 -22.18 -35.24
C ALA A 151 -4.14 -23.20 -36.40
N GLY A 152 -2.91 -23.50 -36.81
CA GLY A 152 -2.66 -24.53 -37.81
C GLY A 152 -3.11 -25.91 -37.34
N ILE A 153 -2.76 -26.30 -36.11
CA ILE A 153 -3.19 -27.58 -35.50
C ILE A 153 -4.71 -27.62 -35.35
N ALA A 154 -5.32 -26.54 -34.88
CA ALA A 154 -6.79 -26.45 -34.75
C ALA A 154 -7.50 -26.66 -36.08
N GLY A 155 -6.99 -26.04 -37.16
CA GLY A 155 -7.53 -26.21 -38.51
C GLY A 155 -7.45 -27.67 -39.00
N VAL A 156 -6.30 -28.33 -38.80
CA VAL A 156 -6.14 -29.76 -39.17
C VAL A 156 -7.10 -30.66 -38.38
N ILE A 157 -7.19 -30.43 -37.05
CA ILE A 157 -8.10 -31.19 -36.16
C ILE A 157 -9.58 -30.95 -36.53
N GLU A 158 -9.94 -29.75 -36.97
CA GLU A 158 -11.30 -29.46 -37.43
C GLU A 158 -11.63 -30.21 -38.73
N ILE A 159 -10.71 -30.27 -39.68
CA ILE A 159 -10.85 -31.02 -40.93
C ILE A 159 -11.02 -32.52 -40.62
N ILE A 160 -10.13 -33.08 -39.79
CA ILE A 160 -10.23 -34.49 -39.36
C ILE A 160 -11.59 -34.74 -38.67
N GLY A 161 -12.02 -33.86 -37.77
CA GLY A 161 -13.31 -34.01 -37.05
C GLY A 161 -14.53 -33.97 -37.96
N ARG A 162 -14.46 -33.24 -39.08
CA ARG A 162 -15.53 -33.15 -40.08
C ARG A 162 -15.67 -34.47 -40.86
N ASP A 163 -14.54 -35.08 -41.20
CA ASP A 163 -14.50 -36.26 -42.06
C ASP A 163 -14.73 -37.55 -41.27
N LEU A 164 -14.75 -37.54 -39.94
CA LEU A 164 -14.99 -38.68 -39.10
C LEU A 164 -16.47 -39.06 -39.07
N PRO A 165 -16.84 -40.37 -39.19
CA PRO A 165 -18.21 -40.84 -38.97
C PRO A 165 -18.75 -40.48 -37.59
N ALA A 166 -20.06 -40.27 -37.48
CA ALA A 166 -20.69 -39.86 -36.20
C ALA A 166 -20.49 -40.89 -35.08
N SER A 167 -20.30 -42.16 -35.42
CA SER A 167 -20.05 -43.25 -34.49
C SER A 167 -18.60 -43.53 -34.18
N SER A 168 -17.66 -42.72 -34.71
CA SER A 168 -16.22 -42.97 -34.52
C SER A 168 -15.77 -42.54 -33.12
N PRO A 169 -15.08 -43.41 -32.35
CA PRO A 169 -14.49 -43.05 -31.06
C PRO A 169 -13.44 -41.91 -31.19
N ALA A 170 -12.86 -41.71 -32.39
CA ALA A 170 -11.90 -40.64 -32.66
C ALA A 170 -12.55 -39.26 -32.58
N ARG A 171 -13.87 -39.11 -32.65
CA ARG A 171 -14.55 -37.82 -32.45
C ARG A 171 -14.37 -37.25 -31.04
N ASP A 172 -14.36 -38.11 -30.05
CA ASP A 172 -14.14 -37.69 -28.67
C ASP A 172 -12.68 -37.19 -28.50
N MET A 173 -11.72 -37.90 -29.12
CA MET A 173 -10.29 -37.42 -29.14
C MET A 173 -10.15 -36.06 -29.83
N VAL A 174 -10.82 -35.85 -30.98
CA VAL A 174 -10.84 -34.55 -31.67
C VAL A 174 -11.40 -33.46 -30.78
N LYS A 175 -12.49 -33.74 -30.04
CA LYS A 175 -13.10 -32.83 -29.09
C LYS A 175 -12.15 -32.46 -27.93
N ASP A 176 -11.47 -33.48 -27.38
CA ASP A 176 -10.50 -33.30 -26.30
C ASP A 176 -9.30 -32.44 -26.75
N VAL A 177 -8.73 -32.68 -27.95
CA VAL A 177 -7.65 -31.88 -28.50
C VAL A 177 -8.08 -30.42 -28.72
N ARG A 178 -9.33 -30.19 -29.21
CA ARG A 178 -9.84 -28.80 -29.34
C ARG A 178 -9.99 -28.12 -28.01
N LEU A 179 -10.39 -28.80 -26.98
CA LEU A 179 -10.47 -28.26 -25.60
C LEU A 179 -9.08 -27.85 -25.10
N GLU A 180 -8.06 -28.68 -25.32
CA GLU A 180 -6.67 -28.37 -24.95
C GLU A 180 -6.13 -27.16 -25.71
N ILE A 181 -6.34 -27.05 -27.03
CA ILE A 181 -5.95 -25.89 -27.83
C ILE A 181 -6.61 -24.61 -27.31
N ASN A 182 -7.89 -24.64 -27.00
CA ASN A 182 -8.62 -23.51 -26.44
C ASN A 182 -8.08 -23.12 -25.04
N GLN A 183 -7.68 -24.10 -24.23
CA GLN A 183 -7.06 -23.86 -22.94
C GLN A 183 -5.70 -23.16 -23.09
N ILE A 184 -4.84 -23.62 -24.02
CA ILE A 184 -3.55 -22.97 -24.30
C ILE A 184 -3.76 -21.52 -24.75
N ASN A 185 -4.72 -21.27 -25.64
CA ASN A 185 -5.03 -19.90 -26.08
C ASN A 185 -5.49 -18.99 -24.94
N ARG A 186 -6.27 -19.52 -23.98
CA ARG A 186 -6.65 -18.76 -22.77
C ARG A 186 -5.43 -18.43 -21.91
N ILE A 187 -4.54 -19.41 -21.69
CA ILE A 187 -3.30 -19.21 -20.93
C ILE A 187 -2.48 -18.08 -21.54
N LEU A 188 -2.34 -18.08 -22.87
CA LEU A 188 -1.59 -17.04 -23.59
C LEU A 188 -2.25 -15.67 -23.44
N THR A 189 -3.57 -15.61 -23.51
CA THR A 189 -4.31 -14.35 -23.32
C THR A 189 -4.15 -13.83 -21.89
N ASP A 190 -4.36 -14.68 -20.87
CA ASP A 190 -4.20 -14.32 -19.46
C ASP A 190 -2.76 -13.83 -19.16
N LEU A 191 -1.76 -14.48 -19.77
CA LEU A 191 -0.36 -14.10 -19.66
C LEU A 191 -0.10 -12.70 -20.24
N LEU A 192 -0.60 -12.44 -21.46
CA LEU A 192 -0.48 -11.15 -22.12
C LEU A 192 -1.13 -10.03 -21.34
N GLU A 193 -2.32 -10.23 -20.83
CA GLU A 193 -3.05 -9.26 -20.03
C GLU A 193 -2.39 -9.00 -18.68
N THR A 194 -1.76 -10.03 -18.10
CA THR A 194 -0.98 -9.86 -16.86
C THR A 194 0.29 -9.07 -17.11
N ALA A 195 0.93 -9.28 -18.25
CA ALA A 195 2.23 -8.71 -18.60
C ALA A 195 2.13 -7.30 -19.20
N ARG A 196 1.03 -6.97 -19.89
CA ARG A 196 0.80 -5.65 -20.49
C ARG A 196 -0.63 -5.18 -20.21
N PRO A 197 -0.89 -4.67 -19.01
CA PRO A 197 -2.19 -4.12 -18.67
C PRO A 197 -2.54 -2.94 -19.56
N HIS A 198 -3.76 -2.90 -20.05
CA HIS A 198 -4.30 -1.74 -20.72
C HIS A 198 -5.02 -0.90 -19.64
N PRO A 199 -4.82 0.42 -19.62
CA PRO A 199 -5.59 1.27 -18.71
C PRO A 199 -7.09 1.08 -18.98
N PRO A 200 -7.94 1.02 -17.93
CA PRO A 200 -9.37 0.81 -18.10
C PRO A 200 -10.01 1.96 -18.87
N MET A 201 -10.89 1.64 -19.80
CA MET A 201 -11.76 2.62 -20.49
C MET A 201 -13.01 2.84 -19.65
N MET A 202 -12.92 3.73 -18.66
CA MET A 202 -14.02 4.02 -17.74
C MET A 202 -15.18 4.68 -18.49
N MET A 203 -16.35 4.04 -18.46
CA MET A 203 -17.58 4.53 -19.03
C MET A 203 -18.74 4.31 -18.06
N ARG A 204 -19.63 5.30 -17.97
CA ARG A 204 -20.81 5.17 -17.13
C ARG A 204 -21.84 4.28 -17.82
N SER A 205 -22.11 3.11 -17.27
CA SER A 205 -23.00 2.11 -17.87
C SER A 205 -23.70 1.25 -16.81
N ASN A 206 -24.73 0.52 -17.26
CA ASN A 206 -25.51 -0.33 -16.38
C ASN A 206 -24.77 -1.61 -16.05
N LEU A 207 -24.34 -1.76 -14.80
CA LEU A 207 -23.59 -2.92 -14.32
C LEU A 207 -24.37 -4.23 -14.45
N ASN A 208 -25.70 -4.19 -14.31
CA ASN A 208 -26.54 -5.38 -14.51
C ASN A 208 -26.35 -5.99 -15.89
N THR A 209 -26.20 -5.17 -16.94
CA THR A 209 -26.00 -5.63 -18.31
C THR A 209 -24.66 -6.35 -18.46
N THR A 210 -23.58 -5.81 -17.87
CA THR A 210 -22.26 -6.44 -17.86
C THR A 210 -22.30 -7.79 -17.17
N VAL A 211 -22.99 -7.89 -16.01
CA VAL A 211 -23.14 -9.14 -15.27
C VAL A 211 -23.99 -10.17 -16.05
N GLU A 212 -25.08 -9.73 -16.68
CA GLU A 212 -25.94 -10.62 -17.52
C GLU A 212 -25.14 -11.28 -18.65
N HIS A 213 -24.30 -10.50 -19.35
CA HIS A 213 -23.48 -11.03 -20.42
C HIS A 213 -22.49 -12.10 -19.90
N ALA A 214 -21.84 -11.85 -18.77
CA ALA A 214 -20.91 -12.81 -18.17
C ALA A 214 -21.64 -14.10 -17.74
N VAL A 215 -22.79 -13.98 -17.09
CA VAL A 215 -23.62 -15.12 -16.67
C VAL A 215 -24.13 -15.93 -17.88
N MET A 216 -24.53 -15.24 -18.95
CA MET A 216 -24.98 -15.91 -20.18
C MET A 216 -23.87 -16.76 -20.79
N LEU A 217 -22.64 -16.24 -20.88
CA LEU A 217 -21.49 -16.99 -21.39
C LEU A 217 -21.09 -18.16 -20.47
N ALA A 218 -21.14 -17.95 -19.15
CA ALA A 218 -20.86 -19.01 -18.19
C ALA A 218 -21.90 -20.15 -18.29
N ARG A 219 -23.18 -19.82 -18.46
CA ARG A 219 -24.26 -20.82 -18.66
C ARG A 219 -24.01 -21.68 -19.91
N GLN A 220 -23.52 -21.10 -21.00
CA GLN A 220 -23.19 -21.86 -22.22
C GLN A 220 -22.11 -22.94 -21.97
N GLN A 221 -21.18 -22.67 -21.06
CA GLN A 221 -20.09 -23.62 -20.74
C GLN A 221 -20.54 -24.79 -19.87
N VAL A 222 -21.64 -24.65 -19.14
CA VAL A 222 -22.16 -25.69 -18.23
C VAL A 222 -23.40 -26.41 -18.76
N LEU A 223 -23.81 -26.20 -20.03
CA LEU A 223 -25.03 -26.77 -20.63
C LEU A 223 -25.13 -28.30 -20.52
N SER A 224 -23.98 -28.98 -20.47
CA SER A 224 -23.90 -30.45 -20.35
C SER A 224 -23.62 -30.93 -18.92
N GLN A 225 -23.64 -30.06 -17.94
CA GLN A 225 -23.37 -30.37 -16.54
C GLN A 225 -24.59 -30.04 -15.66
N PRO A 226 -24.86 -30.77 -14.59
CA PRO A 226 -25.96 -30.49 -13.66
C PRO A 226 -25.57 -29.33 -12.69
N ILE A 227 -25.12 -28.19 -13.25
CA ILE A 227 -24.79 -26.99 -12.51
C ILE A 227 -25.79 -25.90 -12.86
N GLN A 228 -26.37 -25.28 -11.85
CA GLN A 228 -27.29 -24.16 -12.01
C GLN A 228 -26.58 -22.84 -11.73
N ILE A 229 -26.81 -21.85 -12.59
CA ILE A 229 -26.32 -20.48 -12.37
C ILE A 229 -27.53 -19.56 -12.18
N GLU A 230 -27.72 -19.08 -10.95
CA GLU A 230 -28.78 -18.15 -10.55
C GLU A 230 -28.27 -16.71 -10.61
N LEU A 231 -29.09 -15.79 -11.12
CA LEU A 231 -28.76 -14.37 -11.15
C LEU A 231 -29.86 -13.55 -10.46
N HIS A 232 -29.49 -12.82 -9.43
CA HIS A 232 -30.34 -11.89 -8.68
C HIS A 232 -29.83 -10.48 -8.85
N LYS A 233 -30.65 -9.58 -9.42
CA LYS A 233 -30.28 -8.20 -9.73
C LYS A 233 -31.09 -7.23 -8.90
N ALA A 234 -30.45 -6.17 -8.37
CA ALA A 234 -31.16 -5.00 -7.90
C ALA A 234 -31.68 -4.21 -9.11
N LEU A 235 -32.97 -3.90 -9.12
CA LEU A 235 -33.62 -3.20 -10.24
C LEU A 235 -33.26 -1.70 -10.26
N ASP A 236 -33.02 -1.12 -9.08
CA ASP A 236 -32.78 0.32 -8.91
C ASP A 236 -31.30 0.65 -8.68
N LEU A 237 -30.37 -0.16 -9.27
CA LEU A 237 -28.95 0.12 -9.16
C LEU A 237 -28.60 1.30 -10.10
N PRO A 238 -27.97 2.38 -9.59
CA PRO A 238 -27.46 3.46 -10.43
C PRO A 238 -26.42 2.97 -11.44
N ASP A 239 -26.26 3.69 -12.56
CA ASP A 239 -25.15 3.44 -13.47
C ASP A 239 -23.80 3.60 -12.76
N VAL A 240 -22.89 2.70 -13.06
CA VAL A 240 -21.55 2.61 -12.47
C VAL A 240 -20.52 3.01 -13.52
N GLU A 241 -19.54 3.80 -13.12
CA GLU A 241 -18.41 4.13 -13.98
C GLU A 241 -17.40 2.96 -13.97
N HIS A 242 -17.36 2.20 -15.07
CA HIS A 242 -16.51 1.03 -15.19
C HIS A 242 -16.17 0.71 -16.66
N ASP A 243 -15.10 -0.04 -16.85
CA ASP A 243 -14.79 -0.70 -18.12
C ASP A 243 -15.57 -2.03 -18.19
N SER A 244 -16.58 -2.08 -19.05
CA SER A 244 -17.48 -3.22 -19.16
C SER A 244 -16.76 -4.52 -19.59
N ASP A 245 -15.73 -4.42 -20.43
CA ASP A 245 -14.99 -5.58 -20.93
C ASP A 245 -14.10 -6.16 -19.81
N GLN A 246 -13.43 -5.29 -19.06
CA GLN A 246 -12.59 -5.71 -17.95
C GLN A 246 -13.43 -6.30 -16.80
N ILE A 247 -14.54 -5.66 -16.41
CA ILE A 247 -15.43 -6.21 -15.37
C ILE A 247 -16.07 -7.52 -15.84
N HIS A 248 -16.46 -7.62 -17.10
CA HIS A 248 -16.93 -8.89 -17.68
C HIS A 248 -15.89 -10.01 -17.53
N GLN A 249 -14.62 -9.71 -17.74
CA GLN A 249 -13.51 -10.66 -17.56
C GLN A 249 -13.33 -11.06 -16.08
N VAL A 250 -13.42 -10.12 -15.13
CA VAL A 250 -13.44 -10.43 -13.69
C VAL A 250 -14.52 -11.46 -13.40
N LEU A 251 -15.74 -11.19 -13.86
CA LEU A 251 -16.89 -12.06 -13.61
C LEU A 251 -16.73 -13.44 -14.25
N LEU A 252 -16.25 -13.53 -15.48
CA LEU A 252 -15.96 -14.81 -16.11
C LEU A 252 -14.92 -15.61 -15.32
N ASN A 253 -13.86 -14.99 -14.85
CA ASN A 253 -12.85 -15.65 -14.03
C ASN A 253 -13.44 -16.20 -12.73
N LEU A 254 -14.29 -15.43 -12.05
CA LEU A 254 -14.95 -15.88 -10.81
C LEU A 254 -15.96 -17.00 -11.08
N LEU A 255 -16.81 -16.86 -12.12
CA LEU A 255 -17.81 -17.85 -12.49
C LEU A 255 -17.18 -19.18 -12.91
N LEU A 256 -16.13 -19.14 -13.74
CA LEU A 256 -15.42 -20.35 -14.16
C LEU A 256 -14.71 -21.03 -12.98
N ASN A 257 -14.16 -20.27 -12.06
CA ASN A 257 -13.58 -20.82 -10.83
C ASN A 257 -14.65 -21.51 -9.96
N ALA A 258 -15.84 -20.90 -9.84
CA ALA A 258 -16.97 -21.46 -9.13
C ALA A 258 -17.43 -22.80 -9.75
N VAL A 259 -17.65 -22.81 -11.07
CA VAL A 259 -18.02 -24.04 -11.81
C VAL A 259 -16.97 -25.13 -11.63
N GLN A 260 -15.71 -24.79 -11.74
CA GLN A 260 -14.62 -25.77 -11.59
C GLN A 260 -14.39 -26.23 -10.13
N ALA A 261 -14.94 -25.55 -9.14
CA ALA A 261 -14.87 -25.97 -7.74
C ALA A 261 -15.93 -27.01 -7.37
N MET A 262 -16.90 -27.22 -8.26
CA MET A 262 -17.98 -28.19 -8.04
C MET A 262 -17.65 -29.55 -8.67
N ASP A 263 -17.83 -30.61 -7.89
CA ASP A 263 -17.58 -32.00 -8.34
C ASP A 263 -18.83 -32.55 -9.02
N GLY A 264 -19.14 -32.02 -10.21
CA GLY A 264 -20.18 -32.54 -11.10
C GLY A 264 -21.57 -31.92 -10.94
N SER A 265 -21.99 -31.44 -9.77
CA SER A 265 -23.28 -30.77 -9.56
C SER A 265 -23.20 -29.67 -8.54
N GLY A 266 -24.05 -28.64 -8.64
CA GLY A 266 -24.09 -27.57 -7.66
C GLY A 266 -24.77 -26.30 -8.17
N THR A 267 -24.70 -25.25 -7.37
CA THR A 267 -25.33 -23.98 -7.69
C THR A 267 -24.29 -22.85 -7.55
N VAL A 268 -24.22 -22.01 -8.58
CA VAL A 268 -23.52 -20.70 -8.52
C VAL A 268 -24.58 -19.63 -8.43
N ARG A 269 -24.50 -18.80 -7.40
CA ARG A 269 -25.40 -17.66 -7.22
C ARG A 269 -24.63 -16.38 -7.46
N VAL A 270 -25.16 -15.52 -8.32
CA VAL A 270 -24.65 -14.18 -8.61
C VAL A 270 -25.68 -13.17 -8.11
N GLU A 271 -25.25 -12.27 -7.25
CA GLU A 271 -26.09 -11.20 -6.72
C GLU A 271 -25.48 -9.84 -7.06
N VAL A 272 -26.31 -8.92 -7.56
CA VAL A 272 -25.90 -7.54 -7.85
C VAL A 272 -26.74 -6.61 -7.00
N GLY A 273 -26.08 -5.67 -6.33
CA GLY A 273 -26.74 -4.71 -5.44
C GLY A 273 -25.82 -3.54 -5.10
N SER A 274 -26.10 -2.85 -4.01
CA SER A 274 -25.28 -1.79 -3.44
C SER A 274 -24.93 -2.09 -1.97
N LYS A 275 -23.79 -1.58 -1.52
CA LYS A 275 -23.34 -1.64 -0.13
C LYS A 275 -22.48 -0.40 0.14
N ASP A 276 -22.83 0.39 1.17
CA ASP A 276 -22.04 1.56 1.62
C ASP A 276 -21.64 2.51 0.48
N ASP A 277 -22.59 2.89 -0.39
CA ASP A 277 -22.38 3.73 -1.59
C ASP A 277 -21.43 3.12 -2.66
N LEU A 278 -21.24 1.81 -2.63
CA LEU A 278 -20.52 1.05 -3.65
C LEU A 278 -21.47 0.10 -4.38
N ALA A 279 -21.26 -0.13 -5.65
CA ALA A 279 -21.86 -1.24 -6.38
C ALA A 279 -21.22 -2.54 -5.92
N ARG A 280 -22.03 -3.54 -5.58
CA ARG A 280 -21.61 -4.83 -5.06
C ARG A 280 -22.02 -5.95 -6.01
N ILE A 281 -21.07 -6.80 -6.34
CA ILE A 281 -21.32 -8.07 -7.05
C ILE A 281 -20.83 -9.19 -6.16
N THR A 282 -21.70 -10.18 -5.90
CA THR A 282 -21.34 -11.36 -5.12
C THR A 282 -21.47 -12.60 -6.00
N VAL A 283 -20.43 -13.43 -6.02
CA VAL A 283 -20.42 -14.74 -6.71
C VAL A 283 -20.20 -15.82 -5.68
N SER A 284 -21.21 -16.64 -5.42
CA SER A 284 -21.20 -17.71 -4.42
C SER A 284 -21.36 -19.08 -5.08
N ASP A 285 -20.54 -20.04 -4.71
CA ASP A 285 -20.63 -21.43 -5.16
C ASP A 285 -20.87 -22.39 -3.99
N THR A 286 -21.42 -23.58 -4.32
CA THR A 286 -21.59 -24.69 -3.38
C THR A 286 -20.50 -25.75 -3.54
N GLY A 287 -19.32 -25.37 -4.00
CA GLY A 287 -18.22 -26.27 -4.30
C GLY A 287 -17.43 -26.72 -3.07
N ARG A 288 -16.24 -27.28 -3.30
CA ARG A 288 -15.38 -27.87 -2.26
C ARG A 288 -14.84 -26.86 -1.24
N GLY A 289 -14.93 -25.56 -1.52
CA GLY A 289 -14.37 -24.50 -0.69
C GLY A 289 -12.83 -24.43 -0.72
N ILE A 290 -12.28 -23.44 0.00
CA ILE A 290 -10.85 -23.14 0.07
C ILE A 290 -10.42 -23.17 1.54
N PRO A 291 -9.35 -23.90 1.89
CA PRO A 291 -8.79 -23.88 3.24
C PRO A 291 -8.30 -22.47 3.65
N GLU A 292 -8.50 -22.10 4.90
CA GLU A 292 -8.11 -20.79 5.45
C GLU A 292 -6.62 -20.47 5.20
N SER A 293 -5.73 -21.46 5.31
CA SER A 293 -4.30 -21.33 5.05
C SER A 293 -3.96 -20.93 3.60
N GLN A 294 -4.89 -21.10 2.68
CA GLN A 294 -4.72 -20.79 1.25
C GLN A 294 -5.35 -19.46 0.86
N LEU A 295 -6.31 -18.91 1.62
CA LEU A 295 -7.04 -17.68 1.27
C LEU A 295 -6.12 -16.49 0.99
N ALA A 296 -5.05 -16.32 1.77
CA ALA A 296 -4.06 -15.25 1.57
C ALA A 296 -3.22 -15.45 0.30
N GLN A 297 -3.24 -16.62 -0.33
CA GLN A 297 -2.37 -16.98 -1.45
C GLN A 297 -3.11 -17.04 -2.79
N ILE A 298 -4.45 -17.19 -2.78
CA ILE A 298 -5.23 -17.41 -4.02
C ILE A 298 -5.14 -16.25 -5.03
N PHE A 299 -4.81 -15.05 -4.58
CA PHE A 299 -4.61 -13.87 -5.43
C PHE A 299 -3.15 -13.69 -5.90
N ARG A 300 -2.23 -14.58 -5.50
CA ARG A 300 -0.84 -14.52 -5.99
C ARG A 300 -0.79 -15.05 -7.42
N PRO A 301 -0.10 -14.37 -8.36
CA PRO A 301 0.10 -14.89 -9.70
C PRO A 301 0.71 -16.28 -9.69
N PHE A 302 0.26 -17.15 -10.60
CA PHE A 302 0.69 -18.55 -10.75
C PHE A 302 0.37 -19.45 -9.57
N TYR A 303 -0.37 -18.97 -8.56
CA TYR A 303 -0.82 -19.83 -7.47
C TYR A 303 -2.04 -20.65 -7.93
N THR A 304 -1.90 -21.96 -7.93
CA THR A 304 -2.98 -22.89 -8.24
C THR A 304 -2.87 -24.16 -7.41
N THR A 305 -3.99 -24.67 -6.97
CA THR A 305 -4.12 -26.00 -6.32
C THR A 305 -4.60 -27.05 -7.31
N ARG A 306 -4.75 -26.71 -8.61
CA ARG A 306 -5.29 -27.54 -9.68
C ARG A 306 -4.20 -27.85 -10.70
N GLY A 307 -4.12 -29.11 -11.16
CA GLY A 307 -3.11 -29.53 -12.14
C GLY A 307 -3.25 -28.89 -13.53
N LYS A 308 -4.42 -28.36 -13.88
CA LYS A 308 -4.70 -27.71 -15.18
C LYS A 308 -5.01 -26.20 -15.08
N GLY A 309 -4.83 -25.59 -13.94
CA GLY A 309 -5.08 -24.14 -13.73
C GLY A 309 -3.83 -23.30 -13.99
N THR A 310 -3.98 -22.11 -14.60
CA THR A 310 -2.89 -21.16 -14.82
C THR A 310 -2.45 -20.43 -13.53
N GLY A 311 -3.36 -20.28 -12.58
CA GLY A 311 -3.17 -19.46 -11.38
C GLY A 311 -3.13 -17.96 -11.66
N LEU A 312 -3.52 -17.50 -12.86
CA LEU A 312 -3.51 -16.09 -13.25
C LEU A 312 -4.89 -15.42 -13.10
N GLY A 313 -5.99 -16.15 -13.26
CA GLY A 313 -7.34 -15.57 -13.33
C GLY A 313 -7.74 -14.75 -12.10
N LEU A 314 -7.47 -15.23 -10.88
CA LEU A 314 -7.80 -14.48 -9.65
C LEU A 314 -6.87 -13.27 -9.43
N SER A 315 -5.59 -13.38 -9.75
CA SER A 315 -4.66 -12.26 -9.67
C SER A 315 -5.00 -11.15 -10.67
N LEU A 316 -5.45 -11.53 -11.87
CA LEU A 316 -5.95 -10.60 -12.88
C LEU A 316 -7.25 -9.93 -12.42
N ALA A 317 -8.20 -10.73 -11.90
CA ALA A 317 -9.46 -10.21 -11.37
C ALA A 317 -9.22 -9.16 -10.26
N ARG A 318 -8.34 -9.45 -9.32
CA ARG A 318 -7.97 -8.51 -8.26
C ARG A 318 -7.39 -7.22 -8.81
N ARG A 319 -6.43 -7.31 -9.75
CA ARG A 319 -5.81 -6.13 -10.37
C ARG A 319 -6.85 -5.27 -11.09
N ILE A 320 -7.72 -5.86 -11.91
CA ILE A 320 -8.77 -5.12 -12.62
C ILE A 320 -9.67 -4.38 -11.63
N VAL A 321 -10.09 -5.04 -10.55
CA VAL A 321 -10.93 -4.41 -9.52
C VAL A 321 -10.19 -3.26 -8.82
N GLU A 322 -8.90 -3.42 -8.50
CA GLU A 322 -8.06 -2.37 -7.93
C GLU A 322 -7.88 -1.18 -8.91
N GLU A 323 -7.73 -1.42 -10.22
CA GLU A 323 -7.67 -0.39 -11.27
C GLU A 323 -9.01 0.36 -11.42
N HIS A 324 -10.13 -0.25 -11.01
CA HIS A 324 -11.45 0.38 -10.89
C HIS A 324 -11.67 1.04 -9.52
N HIS A 325 -10.62 1.23 -8.71
CA HIS A 325 -10.69 1.77 -7.34
C HIS A 325 -11.62 0.97 -6.42
N GLY A 326 -11.84 -0.29 -6.74
CA GLY A 326 -12.68 -1.23 -6.03
C GLY A 326 -11.92 -2.14 -5.08
N ALA A 327 -12.64 -3.07 -4.48
CA ALA A 327 -12.08 -4.13 -3.63
C ALA A 327 -12.69 -5.49 -3.98
N ILE A 328 -11.89 -6.55 -3.83
CA ILE A 328 -12.36 -7.92 -3.96
C ILE A 328 -12.02 -8.70 -2.69
N ASP A 329 -13.04 -9.27 -2.07
CA ASP A 329 -12.92 -10.07 -0.86
C ASP A 329 -13.39 -11.51 -1.10
N VAL A 330 -12.93 -12.42 -0.25
CA VAL A 330 -13.28 -13.84 -0.33
C VAL A 330 -13.60 -14.40 1.06
N THR A 331 -14.69 -15.14 1.12
CA THR A 331 -15.04 -15.97 2.27
C THR A 331 -15.26 -17.39 1.80
N SER A 332 -14.68 -18.38 2.48
CA SER A 332 -14.80 -19.78 2.08
C SER A 332 -14.76 -20.71 3.27
N THR A 333 -15.49 -21.80 3.17
CA THR A 333 -15.46 -22.89 4.15
C THR A 333 -15.34 -24.21 3.39
N VAL A 334 -14.36 -25.02 3.75
CA VAL A 334 -14.14 -26.33 3.13
C VAL A 334 -15.42 -27.18 3.22
N GLY A 335 -15.86 -27.70 2.09
CA GLY A 335 -17.09 -28.53 1.96
C GLY A 335 -18.39 -27.73 1.94
N LYS A 336 -18.37 -26.39 2.04
CA LYS A 336 -19.60 -25.56 1.96
C LYS A 336 -19.62 -24.65 0.75
N GLY A 337 -18.44 -24.33 0.17
CA GLY A 337 -18.30 -23.46 -0.99
C GLY A 337 -17.52 -22.19 -0.71
N THR A 338 -17.50 -21.29 -1.72
CA THR A 338 -16.77 -20.04 -1.70
C THR A 338 -17.68 -18.90 -2.13
N THR A 339 -17.47 -17.73 -1.54
CA THR A 339 -18.13 -16.47 -1.90
C THR A 339 -17.08 -15.43 -2.17
N PHE A 340 -17.08 -14.86 -3.37
CA PHE A 340 -16.33 -13.66 -3.72
C PHE A 340 -17.25 -12.46 -3.70
N GLU A 341 -16.84 -11.38 -3.05
CA GLU A 341 -17.52 -10.08 -3.04
C GLU A 341 -16.64 -9.07 -3.79
N VAL A 342 -17.17 -8.45 -4.84
CA VAL A 342 -16.54 -7.39 -5.61
C VAL A 342 -17.28 -6.08 -5.33
N LEU A 343 -16.55 -5.06 -4.93
CA LEU A 343 -17.06 -3.72 -4.63
C LEU A 343 -16.45 -2.73 -5.61
N ILE A 344 -17.27 -1.90 -6.27
CA ILE A 344 -16.84 -0.90 -7.25
C ILE A 344 -17.51 0.43 -6.89
N PRO A 345 -16.77 1.57 -6.83
CA PRO A 345 -17.38 2.88 -6.62
C PRO A 345 -18.34 3.23 -7.75
N PHE A 346 -19.46 3.90 -7.45
CA PHE A 346 -20.37 4.38 -8.52
C PHE A 346 -19.72 5.42 -9.44
N ASN A 347 -18.79 6.20 -8.91
CA ASN A 347 -17.99 7.16 -9.67
C ASN A 347 -16.51 6.95 -9.34
N SER A 348 -15.65 7.03 -10.34
CA SER A 348 -14.21 7.02 -10.13
C SER A 348 -13.80 8.25 -9.30
N PRO A 349 -12.91 8.10 -8.28
CA PRO A 349 -12.39 9.25 -7.59
C PRO A 349 -11.67 10.16 -8.58
N VAL A 350 -12.04 11.44 -8.60
CA VAL A 350 -11.33 12.45 -9.39
C VAL A 350 -9.89 12.51 -8.85
N PRO A 351 -8.85 12.36 -9.69
CA PRO A 351 -7.49 12.52 -9.21
C PRO A 351 -7.35 13.93 -8.62
N GLU A 352 -6.99 14.04 -7.35
CA GLU A 352 -6.59 15.32 -6.77
C GLU A 352 -5.40 15.85 -7.58
N ALA A 353 -5.57 17.06 -8.15
CA ALA A 353 -4.63 17.73 -9.03
C ALA A 353 -3.41 18.27 -8.23
#